data_833deed246eb1f51dc7da0904c7527b1
#
_entry.id   833deed246eb1f51dc7da0904c7527b1
#
_cell.length_a   1.000
_cell.length_b   1.000
_cell.length_c   1.000
_cell.angle_alpha   90.00
_cell.angle_beta   90.00
_cell.angle_gamma   90.00
#
_symmetry.space_group_name_H-M   'P 1'
#
loop_
_entity.id
_entity.type
_entity.pdbx_description
1 polymer ?
#
loop_
_entity_poly.entity_id
_entity_poly.type
_entity_poly.pdbx_seq_one_letter_code
_entity_poly.pdbx_strand_id
1 'polypeptide(L)'
;IDFLPLKSYTNIVEGNALEIDWESVVPKDKLNYIIGNPPFVGANGVSKSQKQELINLFGEKSNAGILDYVGGWYAKSAILINDTNIRCAFVSTNSISQGEQVSVLWDFLLKKNISIDFAYKTFVWNSEAKEKAKVHCIIIGFSSVKQSKLILFDKDNKEIVEAISPYLIEGKMIYVRRRNKPISQKLQMSRGNQPTDGGNLIIKAEEYDSFIKSEPTAKKYIKKLIGSREFINSLDRYCLWLVGVSPKELRSMPKVLERVNLVKEMRLNSSALGTRKLAERSHEFRETKNPNTYLIIPRVSSESRRYIPIGFLDS
;
A
#
# COMPACT_ATOMS: atom_id res chain seq x y z
N ILE A 1 -49.70 8.09 -27.92
CA ILE A 1 -48.48 8.00 -27.08
C ILE A 1 -47.54 7.08 -27.82
N ASP A 2 -46.57 7.66 -28.54
CA ASP A 2 -45.53 6.88 -29.20
C ASP A 2 -44.63 6.31 -28.09
N PHE A 3 -44.70 5.02 -27.86
CA PHE A 3 -43.75 4.31 -27.02
C PHE A 3 -42.38 4.41 -27.69
N LEU A 4 -41.40 4.94 -26.98
CA LEU A 4 -40.00 4.84 -27.38
C LEU A 4 -39.69 3.37 -27.66
N PRO A 5 -39.29 3.01 -28.90
CA PRO A 5 -38.93 1.62 -29.21
C PRO A 5 -37.71 1.25 -28.37
N LEU A 6 -37.91 0.44 -27.36
CA LEU A 6 -36.83 -0.16 -26.60
C LEU A 6 -36.08 -1.17 -27.49
N LYS A 7 -35.18 -0.66 -28.31
CA LYS A 7 -34.22 -1.51 -29.03
C LYS A 7 -33.12 -1.86 -28.06
N SER A 8 -33.05 -3.13 -27.68
CA SER A 8 -31.94 -3.66 -26.90
C SER A 8 -30.70 -3.78 -27.80
N TYR A 9 -29.77 -2.86 -27.65
CA TYR A 9 -28.44 -2.92 -28.31
C TYR A 9 -27.35 -3.43 -27.36
N THR A 10 -27.67 -4.39 -26.50
CA THR A 10 -26.71 -4.87 -25.53
C THR A 10 -25.90 -6.02 -26.09
N ASN A 11 -24.61 -5.79 -26.29
CA ASN A 11 -23.62 -6.84 -26.49
C ASN A 11 -23.03 -7.19 -25.12
N ILE A 12 -23.64 -8.16 -24.44
CA ILE A 12 -23.15 -8.66 -23.15
C ILE A 12 -22.45 -10.00 -23.38
N VAL A 13 -21.19 -10.09 -22.99
CA VAL A 13 -20.40 -11.32 -23.10
C VAL A 13 -19.99 -11.74 -21.70
N GLU A 14 -20.36 -12.98 -21.33
CA GLU A 14 -19.94 -13.58 -20.07
C GLU A 14 -18.48 -14.08 -20.17
N GLY A 15 -17.64 -13.77 -19.18
CA GLY A 15 -16.27 -14.28 -19.07
C GLY A 15 -15.34 -13.35 -18.31
N ASN A 16 -14.06 -13.74 -18.27
CA ASN A 16 -13.03 -12.91 -17.64
C ASN A 16 -12.69 -11.72 -18.55
N ALA A 17 -13.05 -10.51 -18.12
CA ALA A 17 -12.82 -9.29 -18.90
C ALA A 17 -11.34 -9.05 -19.25
N LEU A 18 -10.38 -9.55 -18.45
CA LEU A 18 -8.96 -9.41 -18.75
C LEU A 18 -8.47 -10.40 -19.82
N GLU A 19 -9.19 -11.50 -20.05
CA GLU A 19 -8.84 -12.53 -21.05
C GLU A 19 -9.61 -12.34 -22.37
N ILE A 20 -10.91 -11.95 -22.30
CA ILE A 20 -11.75 -11.72 -23.49
C ILE A 20 -11.14 -10.64 -24.37
N ASP A 21 -11.07 -10.87 -25.67
CA ASP A 21 -10.77 -9.80 -26.63
C ASP A 21 -11.93 -8.80 -26.71
N TRP A 22 -11.69 -7.56 -26.29
CA TRP A 22 -12.73 -6.52 -26.28
C TRP A 22 -13.17 -6.09 -27.69
N GLU A 23 -12.32 -6.25 -28.70
CA GLU A 23 -12.68 -5.96 -30.08
C GLU A 23 -13.68 -6.98 -30.66
N SER A 24 -13.72 -8.21 -30.11
CA SER A 24 -14.76 -9.19 -30.44
C SER A 24 -16.14 -8.81 -29.92
N VAL A 25 -16.22 -7.97 -28.88
CA VAL A 25 -17.47 -7.48 -28.29
C VAL A 25 -17.94 -6.22 -29.01
N VAL A 26 -17.04 -5.24 -29.15
CA VAL A 26 -17.30 -3.99 -29.88
C VAL A 26 -16.06 -3.64 -30.70
N PRO A 27 -16.19 -3.57 -32.06
CA PRO A 27 -15.09 -3.15 -32.92
C PRO A 27 -14.54 -1.78 -32.53
N LYS A 28 -13.22 -1.63 -32.55
CA LYS A 28 -12.48 -0.43 -32.10
C LYS A 28 -12.94 0.84 -32.81
N ASP A 29 -13.30 0.76 -34.09
CA ASP A 29 -13.79 1.88 -34.91
C ASP A 29 -15.18 2.37 -34.50
N LYS A 30 -15.96 1.56 -33.77
CA LYS A 30 -17.28 1.92 -33.22
C LYS A 30 -17.25 2.32 -31.74
N LEU A 31 -16.08 2.27 -31.11
CA LEU A 31 -15.93 2.51 -29.69
C LEU A 31 -15.48 3.96 -29.42
N ASN A 32 -16.23 4.68 -28.59
CA ASN A 32 -15.89 6.04 -28.19
C ASN A 32 -15.42 6.13 -26.74
N TYR A 33 -16.04 5.33 -25.85
CA TYR A 33 -15.78 5.38 -24.43
C TYR A 33 -15.68 3.98 -23.81
N ILE A 34 -14.75 3.81 -22.87
CA ILE A 34 -14.67 2.65 -21.99
C ILE A 34 -14.84 3.15 -20.57
N ILE A 35 -15.94 2.77 -19.93
CA ILE A 35 -16.28 3.21 -18.57
C ILE A 35 -16.52 1.97 -17.73
N GLY A 36 -16.01 1.97 -16.51
CA GLY A 36 -16.22 0.81 -15.64
C GLY A 36 -15.90 1.05 -14.17
N ASN A 37 -16.39 0.12 -13.37
CA ASN A 37 -16.03 -0.06 -11.97
C ASN A 37 -15.47 -1.47 -11.81
N PRO A 38 -14.19 -1.70 -12.16
CA PRO A 38 -13.55 -3.01 -12.05
C PRO A 38 -13.49 -3.51 -10.60
N PRO A 39 -13.33 -4.82 -10.38
CA PRO A 39 -13.33 -5.38 -9.05
C PRO A 39 -12.15 -4.86 -8.20
N PHE A 40 -12.46 -4.45 -6.96
CA PHE A 40 -11.49 -3.93 -5.99
C PHE A 40 -10.86 -5.08 -5.22
N VAL A 41 -9.80 -5.66 -5.77
CA VAL A 41 -8.99 -6.65 -5.07
C VAL A 41 -7.62 -6.02 -4.81
N GLY A 42 -7.38 -5.64 -3.56
CA GLY A 42 -6.10 -5.05 -3.16
C GLY A 42 -4.94 -6.04 -3.33
N ALA A 43 -3.74 -5.54 -3.55
CA ALA A 43 -2.54 -6.32 -3.89
C ALA A 43 -2.28 -7.56 -2.99
N ASN A 44 -2.66 -7.48 -1.70
CA ASN A 44 -2.52 -8.59 -0.75
C ASN A 44 -3.60 -9.67 -0.92
N GLY A 45 -4.75 -9.33 -1.51
CA GLY A 45 -5.87 -10.24 -1.76
C GLY A 45 -5.86 -10.89 -3.14
N VAL A 46 -5.02 -10.40 -4.05
CA VAL A 46 -4.93 -10.93 -5.42
C VAL A 46 -4.44 -12.37 -5.41
N SER A 47 -5.21 -13.28 -6.02
CA SER A 47 -4.87 -14.70 -6.14
C SER A 47 -3.66 -14.93 -7.05
N LYS A 48 -3.12 -16.15 -7.05
CA LYS A 48 -2.01 -16.50 -7.95
C LYS A 48 -2.39 -16.40 -9.44
N SER A 49 -3.60 -16.81 -9.81
CA SER A 49 -4.11 -16.70 -11.19
C SER A 49 -4.25 -15.25 -11.60
N GLN A 50 -4.89 -14.42 -10.78
CA GLN A 50 -5.04 -12.98 -11.03
C GLN A 50 -3.68 -12.26 -11.14
N LYS A 51 -2.68 -12.65 -10.33
CA LYS A 51 -1.31 -12.13 -10.48
C LYS A 51 -0.70 -12.51 -11.82
N GLN A 52 -0.95 -13.73 -12.29
CA GLN A 52 -0.48 -14.15 -13.60
C GLN A 52 -1.14 -13.37 -14.73
N GLU A 53 -2.44 -13.08 -14.63
CA GLU A 53 -3.14 -12.22 -15.59
C GLU A 53 -2.53 -10.81 -15.66
N LEU A 54 -2.23 -10.20 -14.50
CA LEU A 54 -1.51 -8.93 -14.48
C LEU A 54 -0.13 -9.04 -15.13
N ILE A 55 0.64 -10.08 -14.82
CA ILE A 55 1.96 -10.30 -15.40
C ILE A 55 1.88 -10.48 -16.92
N ASN A 56 0.87 -11.19 -17.42
CA ASN A 56 0.66 -11.37 -18.85
C ASN A 56 0.38 -10.04 -19.58
N LEU A 57 -0.36 -9.12 -18.96
CA LEU A 57 -0.65 -7.80 -19.51
C LEU A 57 0.54 -6.84 -19.48
N PHE A 58 1.24 -6.79 -18.34
CA PHE A 58 2.33 -5.84 -18.11
C PHE A 58 3.70 -6.36 -18.58
N GLY A 59 3.85 -7.66 -18.75
CA GLY A 59 5.09 -8.37 -19.02
C GLY A 59 5.81 -8.84 -17.75
N GLU A 60 6.55 -9.94 -17.84
CA GLU A 60 7.20 -10.63 -16.71
C GLU A 60 8.14 -9.74 -15.88
N LYS A 61 8.83 -8.79 -16.51
CA LYS A 61 9.79 -7.89 -15.85
C LYS A 61 9.16 -6.65 -15.21
N SER A 62 7.84 -6.51 -15.26
CA SER A 62 7.12 -5.28 -14.87
C SER A 62 6.95 -5.08 -13.38
N ASN A 63 7.14 -6.12 -12.55
CA ASN A 63 6.75 -6.13 -11.13
C ASN A 63 5.24 -5.94 -10.89
N ALA A 64 4.40 -6.29 -11.88
CA ALA A 64 2.95 -6.11 -11.82
C ALA A 64 2.26 -6.85 -10.66
N GLY A 65 2.90 -7.85 -10.09
CA GLY A 65 2.36 -8.60 -8.93
C GLY A 65 2.15 -7.79 -7.65
N ILE A 66 2.58 -6.52 -7.61
CA ILE A 66 2.31 -5.60 -6.49
C ILE A 66 1.08 -4.72 -6.72
N LEU A 67 0.49 -4.76 -7.93
CA LEU A 67 -0.66 -3.93 -8.27
C LEU A 67 -1.95 -4.49 -7.64
N ASP A 68 -2.87 -3.61 -7.33
CA ASP A 68 -4.26 -3.95 -7.16
C ASP A 68 -4.82 -4.48 -8.49
N TYR A 69 -5.72 -5.45 -8.44
CA TYR A 69 -6.21 -6.17 -9.61
C TYR A 69 -6.83 -5.24 -10.67
N VAL A 70 -7.43 -4.12 -10.23
CA VAL A 70 -7.97 -3.09 -11.12
C VAL A 70 -6.94 -2.54 -12.11
N GLY A 71 -5.65 -2.61 -11.80
CA GLY A 71 -4.56 -2.22 -12.70
C GLY A 71 -4.58 -2.95 -14.05
N GLY A 72 -5.13 -4.18 -14.08
CA GLY A 72 -5.29 -4.95 -15.31
C GLY A 72 -6.21 -4.27 -16.33
N TRP A 73 -7.30 -3.63 -15.89
CA TRP A 73 -8.20 -2.87 -16.76
C TRP A 73 -7.52 -1.65 -17.37
N TYR A 74 -6.71 -0.95 -16.59
CA TYR A 74 -5.89 0.16 -17.13
C TYR A 74 -4.94 -0.31 -18.22
N ALA A 75 -4.22 -1.41 -17.97
CA ALA A 75 -3.28 -1.96 -18.94
C ALA A 75 -3.99 -2.41 -20.23
N LYS A 76 -5.08 -3.16 -20.09
CA LYS A 76 -5.85 -3.66 -21.23
C LYS A 76 -6.47 -2.53 -22.04
N SER A 77 -7.04 -1.54 -21.36
CA SER A 77 -7.54 -0.33 -22.03
C SER A 77 -6.43 0.41 -22.76
N ALA A 78 -5.28 0.63 -22.12
CA ALA A 78 -4.16 1.34 -22.72
C ALA A 78 -3.62 0.65 -23.99
N ILE A 79 -3.65 -0.69 -24.02
CA ILE A 79 -3.30 -1.47 -25.22
C ILE A 79 -4.33 -1.21 -26.33
N LEU A 80 -5.62 -1.23 -26.01
CA LEU A 80 -6.69 -1.09 -26.96
C LEU A 80 -6.77 0.33 -27.55
N ILE A 81 -6.68 1.35 -26.69
CA ILE A 81 -6.92 2.75 -27.09
C ILE A 81 -5.68 3.47 -27.64
N ASN A 82 -4.53 2.78 -27.67
CA ASN A 82 -3.31 3.39 -28.21
C ASN A 82 -3.56 3.91 -29.63
N ASP A 83 -3.14 5.17 -29.88
CA ASP A 83 -3.31 5.87 -31.16
C ASP A 83 -4.79 5.96 -31.66
N THR A 84 -5.74 6.07 -30.73
CA THR A 84 -7.16 6.29 -31.02
C THR A 84 -7.71 7.51 -30.29
N ASN A 85 -8.95 7.91 -30.63
CA ASN A 85 -9.70 8.95 -29.93
C ASN A 85 -10.57 8.40 -28.77
N ILE A 86 -10.46 7.11 -28.46
CA ILE A 86 -11.24 6.46 -27.41
C ILE A 86 -10.78 6.99 -26.05
N ARG A 87 -11.73 7.28 -25.18
CA ARG A 87 -11.48 7.75 -23.82
C ARG A 87 -11.91 6.71 -22.80
N CYS A 88 -11.13 6.57 -21.76
CA CYS A 88 -11.40 5.62 -20.67
C CYS A 88 -11.63 6.35 -19.35
N ALA A 89 -12.51 5.78 -18.50
CA ALA A 89 -12.66 6.24 -17.13
C ALA A 89 -12.99 5.07 -16.20
N PHE A 90 -12.22 4.90 -15.13
CA PHE A 90 -12.45 3.86 -14.15
C PHE A 90 -12.55 4.40 -12.73
N VAL A 91 -13.50 3.82 -11.98
CA VAL A 91 -13.47 3.88 -10.52
C VAL A 91 -12.43 2.88 -10.04
N SER A 92 -11.62 3.25 -9.09
CA SER A 92 -10.50 2.43 -8.63
C SER A 92 -10.22 2.66 -7.14
N THR A 93 -9.48 1.75 -6.52
CA THR A 93 -8.90 2.02 -5.20
C THR A 93 -7.85 3.13 -5.31
N ASN A 94 -7.73 3.96 -4.28
CA ASN A 94 -6.71 5.03 -4.26
C ASN A 94 -5.27 4.49 -4.23
N SER A 95 -5.07 3.20 -3.96
CA SER A 95 -3.76 2.54 -3.94
C SER A 95 -2.98 2.69 -5.25
N ILE A 96 -3.68 2.72 -6.40
CA ILE A 96 -3.02 2.86 -7.72
C ILE A 96 -2.44 4.27 -7.96
N SER A 97 -2.82 5.25 -7.16
CA SER A 97 -2.27 6.61 -7.15
C SER A 97 -1.31 6.85 -5.99
N GLN A 98 -0.92 5.81 -5.25
CA GLN A 98 -0.09 5.92 -4.06
C GLN A 98 1.03 4.86 -4.02
N GLY A 99 2.11 5.18 -3.33
CA GLY A 99 3.20 4.25 -3.05
C GLY A 99 3.88 3.65 -4.28
N GLU A 100 4.26 2.39 -4.20
CA GLU A 100 5.04 1.70 -5.24
C GLU A 100 4.21 1.35 -6.49
N GLN A 101 2.89 1.22 -6.37
CA GLN A 101 2.00 0.87 -7.48
C GLN A 101 2.01 1.94 -8.58
N VAL A 102 2.12 3.21 -8.19
CA VAL A 102 2.16 4.35 -9.13
C VAL A 102 3.23 4.14 -10.19
N SER A 103 4.44 3.80 -9.78
CA SER A 103 5.55 3.65 -10.73
C SER A 103 5.38 2.47 -11.68
N VAL A 104 4.76 1.39 -11.23
CA VAL A 104 4.53 0.19 -12.06
C VAL A 104 3.43 0.46 -13.08
N LEU A 105 2.29 1.01 -12.64
CA LEU A 105 1.15 1.29 -13.51
C LEU A 105 1.51 2.38 -14.54
N TRP A 106 2.03 3.52 -14.09
CA TRP A 106 2.25 4.66 -14.96
C TRP A 106 3.47 4.52 -15.88
N ASP A 107 4.49 3.72 -15.52
CA ASP A 107 5.57 3.38 -16.45
C ASP A 107 5.03 2.63 -17.68
N PHE A 108 4.04 1.78 -17.47
CA PHE A 108 3.37 1.05 -18.56
C PHE A 108 2.47 1.98 -19.39
N LEU A 109 1.62 2.77 -18.73
CA LEU A 109 0.65 3.65 -19.40
C LEU A 109 1.36 4.74 -20.24
N LEU A 110 2.41 5.35 -19.71
CA LEU A 110 3.17 6.38 -20.42
C LEU A 110 3.88 5.84 -21.66
N LYS A 111 4.35 4.60 -21.65
CA LYS A 111 4.91 3.93 -22.85
C LYS A 111 3.86 3.70 -23.94
N LYS A 112 2.59 3.81 -23.61
CA LYS A 112 1.44 3.76 -24.53
C LYS A 112 0.87 5.14 -24.83
N ASN A 113 1.62 6.22 -24.56
CA ASN A 113 1.20 7.61 -24.74
C ASN A 113 -0.08 7.98 -23.98
N ILE A 114 -0.43 7.25 -22.91
CA ILE A 114 -1.61 7.52 -22.11
C ILE A 114 -1.33 8.68 -21.15
N SER A 115 -2.28 9.62 -21.10
CA SER A 115 -2.29 10.74 -20.16
C SER A 115 -3.61 10.82 -19.40
N ILE A 116 -3.60 11.48 -18.24
CA ILE A 116 -4.81 11.72 -17.46
C ILE A 116 -5.55 12.91 -18.06
N ASP A 117 -6.82 12.71 -18.40
CA ASP A 117 -7.70 13.77 -18.91
C ASP A 117 -8.42 14.48 -17.76
N PHE A 118 -8.87 13.71 -16.77
CA PHE A 118 -9.41 14.21 -15.53
C PHE A 118 -9.20 13.23 -14.39
N ALA A 119 -9.27 13.70 -13.16
CA ALA A 119 -9.26 12.84 -12.00
C ALA A 119 -10.18 13.37 -10.91
N TYR A 120 -10.84 12.44 -10.19
CA TYR A 120 -11.52 12.69 -8.94
C TYR A 120 -10.64 12.16 -7.81
N LYS A 121 -10.19 13.06 -6.91
CA LYS A 121 -9.33 12.70 -5.78
C LYS A 121 -10.03 11.74 -4.83
N THR A 122 -9.30 11.25 -3.85
CA THR A 122 -9.79 10.23 -2.91
C THR A 122 -11.10 10.63 -2.24
N PHE A 123 -12.09 9.76 -2.37
CA PHE A 123 -13.36 9.84 -1.67
C PHE A 123 -13.68 8.49 -1.02
N VAL A 124 -14.57 8.52 -0.02
CA VAL A 124 -15.00 7.30 0.65
C VAL A 124 -16.23 6.75 -0.07
N TRP A 125 -16.08 5.52 -0.59
CA TRP A 125 -17.24 4.79 -1.12
C TRP A 125 -18.05 4.22 0.04
N ASN A 126 -19.25 4.74 0.26
CA ASN A 126 -20.18 4.23 1.26
C ASN A 126 -21.04 3.14 0.61
N SER A 127 -20.72 1.88 0.88
CA SER A 127 -21.59 0.78 0.50
C SER A 127 -22.84 0.76 1.42
N GLU A 128 -24.00 0.49 0.86
CA GLU A 128 -25.24 0.24 1.62
C GLU A 128 -25.26 -1.13 2.31
N ALA A 129 -24.23 -1.96 2.08
CA ALA A 129 -24.09 -3.29 2.68
C ALA A 129 -23.97 -3.23 4.21
N LYS A 130 -24.49 -4.25 4.90
CA LYS A 130 -24.52 -4.35 6.38
C LYS A 130 -23.14 -4.32 7.04
N GLU A 131 -22.08 -4.73 6.35
CA GLU A 131 -20.68 -4.60 6.79
C GLU A 131 -19.99 -3.48 6.00
N LYS A 132 -19.90 -2.30 6.60
CA LYS A 132 -19.34 -1.10 5.99
C LYS A 132 -17.82 -1.13 5.95
N ALA A 133 -17.24 -1.83 4.97
CA ALA A 133 -15.85 -1.58 4.61
C ALA A 133 -15.75 -0.21 3.94
N LYS A 134 -15.16 0.77 4.61
CA LYS A 134 -14.85 2.07 4.02
C LYS A 134 -13.73 1.88 3.00
N VAL A 135 -14.07 1.90 1.72
CA VAL A 135 -13.09 1.83 0.64
C VAL A 135 -12.78 3.24 0.16
N HIS A 136 -11.51 3.58 0.14
CA HIS A 136 -11.03 4.84 -0.44
C HIS A 136 -10.89 4.68 -1.95
N CYS A 137 -11.73 5.38 -2.69
CA CYS A 137 -11.82 5.32 -4.14
C CYS A 137 -11.34 6.59 -4.80
N ILE A 138 -10.95 6.47 -6.05
CA ILE A 138 -10.63 7.55 -6.99
C ILE A 138 -11.33 7.28 -8.31
N ILE A 139 -11.46 8.31 -9.15
CA ILE A 139 -11.85 8.14 -10.56
C ILE A 139 -10.75 8.74 -11.40
N ILE A 140 -10.30 7.99 -12.42
CA ILE A 140 -9.32 8.49 -13.37
C ILE A 140 -9.88 8.33 -14.78
N GLY A 141 -10.02 9.47 -15.48
CA GLY A 141 -10.26 9.52 -16.91
C GLY A 141 -8.94 9.69 -17.66
N PHE A 142 -8.72 8.91 -18.71
CA PHE A 142 -7.46 8.90 -19.45
C PHE A 142 -7.68 8.57 -20.93
N SER A 143 -6.73 9.02 -21.76
CA SER A 143 -6.73 8.75 -23.20
C SER A 143 -5.31 8.81 -23.77
N SER A 144 -5.18 8.43 -25.05
CA SER A 144 -3.93 8.62 -25.81
C SER A 144 -3.86 9.97 -26.53
N VAL A 145 -4.94 10.76 -26.47
CA VAL A 145 -5.02 12.08 -27.12
C VAL A 145 -4.84 13.18 -26.10
N LYS A 146 -3.90 14.07 -26.36
CA LYS A 146 -3.66 15.23 -25.49
C LYS A 146 -4.89 16.13 -25.45
N GLN A 147 -5.44 16.32 -24.25
CA GLN A 147 -6.58 17.21 -24.03
C GLN A 147 -6.11 18.65 -23.82
N SER A 148 -6.90 19.62 -24.27
CA SER A 148 -6.64 21.04 -24.09
C SER A 148 -6.96 21.54 -22.67
N LYS A 149 -7.83 20.84 -21.96
CA LYS A 149 -8.26 21.16 -20.59
C LYS A 149 -8.25 19.90 -19.76
N LEU A 150 -7.48 19.89 -18.68
CA LEU A 150 -7.46 18.82 -17.72
C LEU A 150 -8.23 19.26 -16.47
N ILE A 151 -8.96 18.33 -15.86
CA ILE A 151 -9.86 18.67 -14.77
C ILE A 151 -9.53 17.81 -13.55
N LEU A 152 -9.29 18.49 -12.44
CA LEU A 152 -9.08 17.85 -11.15
C LEU A 152 -10.27 18.16 -10.24
N PHE A 153 -10.91 17.11 -9.73
CA PHE A 153 -12.01 17.22 -8.79
C PHE A 153 -11.54 16.85 -7.38
N ASP A 154 -11.89 17.69 -6.41
CA ASP A 154 -11.65 17.46 -4.99
C ASP A 154 -12.93 17.78 -4.22
N LYS A 155 -13.69 16.75 -3.87
CA LYS A 155 -15.06 16.87 -3.31
C LYS A 155 -15.95 17.68 -4.28
N ASP A 156 -16.43 18.83 -3.83
CA ASP A 156 -17.28 19.73 -4.63
C ASP A 156 -16.48 20.72 -5.48
N ASN A 157 -15.16 20.77 -5.31
CA ASN A 157 -14.30 21.67 -6.05
C ASN A 157 -13.91 21.07 -7.40
N LYS A 158 -13.93 21.90 -8.43
CA LYS A 158 -13.49 21.59 -9.79
C LYS A 158 -12.42 22.60 -10.20
N GLU A 159 -11.24 22.08 -10.50
CA GLU A 159 -10.10 22.91 -10.93
C GLU A 159 -9.69 22.54 -12.35
N ILE A 160 -9.46 23.55 -13.21
CA ILE A 160 -8.84 23.36 -14.51
C ILE A 160 -7.34 23.50 -14.30
N VAL A 161 -6.58 22.49 -14.69
CA VAL A 161 -5.14 22.42 -14.45
C VAL A 161 -4.37 22.18 -15.76
N GLU A 162 -3.10 22.51 -15.78
CA GLU A 162 -2.25 22.33 -16.97
C GLU A 162 -1.73 20.88 -17.09
N ALA A 163 -1.55 20.21 -15.97
CA ALA A 163 -1.07 18.82 -15.91
C ALA A 163 -1.58 18.13 -14.66
N ILE A 164 -1.89 16.84 -14.76
CA ILE A 164 -2.26 15.98 -13.64
C ILE A 164 -1.19 14.91 -13.49
N SER A 165 -0.55 14.86 -12.33
CA SER A 165 0.43 13.82 -12.01
C SER A 165 -0.24 12.49 -11.67
N PRO A 166 0.50 11.35 -11.71
CA PRO A 166 -0.01 10.06 -11.27
C PRO A 166 -0.49 10.00 -9.81
N TYR A 167 -0.12 10.99 -9.01
CA TYR A 167 -0.55 11.13 -7.61
C TYR A 167 -1.84 11.95 -7.47
N LEU A 168 -2.51 12.27 -8.58
CA LEU A 168 -3.75 13.05 -8.67
C LEU A 168 -3.65 14.43 -8.04
N ILE A 169 -2.55 15.09 -8.27
CA ILE A 169 -2.30 16.50 -7.95
C ILE A 169 -1.89 17.24 -9.21
N GLU A 170 -2.10 18.56 -9.23
CA GLU A 170 -1.57 19.40 -10.28
C GLU A 170 -0.04 19.30 -10.32
N GLY A 171 0.52 19.09 -11.49
CA GLY A 171 1.95 18.99 -11.69
C GLY A 171 2.35 18.07 -12.83
N LYS A 172 3.65 18.09 -13.14
CA LYS A 172 4.22 17.28 -14.23
C LYS A 172 3.98 15.79 -14.01
N MET A 173 3.95 15.04 -15.10
CA MET A 173 3.84 13.58 -15.10
C MET A 173 5.13 12.93 -14.56
N ILE A 174 5.31 12.99 -13.24
CA ILE A 174 6.49 12.46 -12.53
C ILE A 174 6.02 11.42 -11.53
N TYR A 175 6.73 10.29 -11.47
CA TYR A 175 6.51 9.27 -10.46
C TYR A 175 7.83 8.77 -9.88
N VAL A 176 7.79 8.33 -8.62
CA VAL A 176 8.97 7.88 -7.88
C VAL A 176 9.08 6.36 -8.00
N ARG A 177 10.18 5.89 -8.59
CA ARG A 177 10.50 4.45 -8.66
C ARG A 177 11.13 3.98 -7.35
N ARG A 178 10.82 2.76 -6.97
CA ARG A 178 11.50 2.09 -5.86
C ARG A 178 12.99 2.02 -6.10
N ARG A 179 13.77 2.34 -5.07
CA ARG A 179 15.24 2.25 -5.09
C ARG A 179 15.73 1.46 -3.88
N ASN A 180 16.74 0.63 -4.09
CA ASN A 180 17.41 -0.12 -3.02
C ASN A 180 18.64 0.63 -2.48
N LYS A 181 19.06 1.70 -3.17
CA LYS A 181 20.18 2.56 -2.78
C LYS A 181 19.71 4.01 -2.74
N PRO A 182 20.21 4.81 -1.80
CA PRO A 182 19.90 6.24 -1.73
C PRO A 182 20.40 6.98 -2.98
N ILE A 183 19.78 8.12 -3.30
CA ILE A 183 20.24 9.01 -4.37
C ILE A 183 21.54 9.69 -3.93
N SER A 184 21.64 10.05 -2.65
CA SER A 184 22.86 10.61 -2.06
C SER A 184 23.79 9.47 -1.60
N GLN A 185 25.09 9.70 -1.70
CA GLN A 185 26.10 8.72 -1.24
C GLN A 185 26.31 8.70 0.28
N LYS A 186 25.52 9.49 1.05
CA LYS A 186 25.77 9.68 2.48
C LYS A 186 24.98 8.66 3.34
N LEU A 187 24.00 9.08 4.08
CA LEU A 187 23.33 8.22 5.05
C LEU A 187 22.27 7.32 4.42
N GLN A 188 22.26 6.05 4.81
CA GLN A 188 21.25 5.09 4.37
C GLN A 188 20.08 5.06 5.35
N MET A 189 18.85 5.12 4.81
CA MET A 189 17.65 4.81 5.57
C MET A 189 17.55 3.30 5.77
N SER A 190 17.20 2.90 6.96
CA SER A 190 16.91 1.50 7.27
C SER A 190 15.60 1.38 8.01
N ARG A 191 14.97 0.22 7.93
CA ARG A 191 13.81 -0.06 8.79
C ARG A 191 14.22 -0.01 10.25
N GLY A 192 13.33 0.48 11.09
CA GLY A 192 13.43 0.36 12.53
C GLY A 192 13.39 -1.10 13.00
N ASN A 193 13.63 -1.31 14.27
CA ASN A 193 13.61 -2.64 14.90
C ASN A 193 12.20 -3.24 14.84
N GLN A 194 12.08 -4.44 14.28
CA GLN A 194 10.82 -5.19 14.22
C GLN A 194 10.89 -6.32 15.26
N PRO A 195 9.93 -6.39 16.18
CA PRO A 195 9.98 -7.41 17.24
C PRO A 195 9.80 -8.84 16.67
N THR A 196 8.87 -9.05 15.73
CA THR A 196 8.51 -10.38 15.20
C THR A 196 8.33 -11.39 16.35
N ASP A 197 7.46 -11.04 17.28
CA ASP A 197 7.37 -11.64 18.63
C ASP A 197 5.94 -12.05 19.01
N GLY A 198 4.94 -11.84 18.13
CA GLY A 198 3.53 -12.04 18.45
C GLY A 198 3.00 -11.10 19.54
N GLY A 199 3.72 -10.00 19.82
CA GLY A 199 3.39 -9.03 20.88
C GLY A 199 3.94 -9.39 22.26
N ASN A 200 4.64 -10.51 22.40
CA ASN A 200 5.09 -11.01 23.71
C ASN A 200 6.25 -10.21 24.34
N LEU A 201 7.06 -9.54 23.52
CA LEU A 201 8.11 -8.64 24.03
C LEU A 201 7.62 -7.19 24.19
N ILE A 202 6.38 -6.92 23.88
CA ILE A 202 5.78 -5.59 23.98
C ILE A 202 5.08 -5.45 25.33
N ILE A 203 5.26 -4.29 25.96
CA ILE A 203 4.58 -3.89 27.18
C ILE A 203 3.79 -2.62 26.86
N LYS A 204 2.48 -2.68 26.98
CA LYS A 204 1.62 -1.51 26.80
C LYS A 204 1.79 -0.53 27.96
N ALA A 205 1.50 0.75 27.74
CA ALA A 205 1.64 1.78 28.76
C ALA A 205 0.85 1.44 30.05
N GLU A 206 -0.37 0.94 29.89
CA GLU A 206 -1.26 0.54 30.98
C GLU A 206 -0.77 -0.70 31.76
N GLU A 207 0.09 -1.53 31.16
CA GLU A 207 0.65 -2.73 31.79
C GLU A 207 1.99 -2.46 32.51
N TYR A 208 2.63 -1.34 32.22
CA TYR A 208 4.01 -1.05 32.64
C TYR A 208 4.23 -1.17 34.16
N ASP A 209 3.45 -0.46 34.95
CA ASP A 209 3.61 -0.44 36.42
C ASP A 209 3.32 -1.79 37.05
N SER A 210 2.28 -2.47 36.60
CA SER A 210 1.91 -3.81 37.08
C SER A 210 2.96 -4.85 36.74
N PHE A 211 3.56 -4.76 35.54
CA PHE A 211 4.63 -5.65 35.12
C PHE A 211 5.89 -5.45 35.95
N ILE A 212 6.33 -4.21 36.15
CA ILE A 212 7.51 -3.92 37.01
C ILE A 212 7.30 -4.35 38.45
N LYS A 213 6.09 -4.13 39.01
CA LYS A 213 5.80 -4.63 40.36
C LYS A 213 5.92 -6.14 40.47
N SER A 214 5.56 -6.84 39.43
CA SER A 214 5.55 -8.31 39.38
C SER A 214 6.92 -8.92 39.02
N GLU A 215 7.78 -8.17 38.32
CA GLU A 215 9.11 -8.58 37.86
C GLU A 215 10.10 -7.38 37.94
N PRO A 216 10.49 -6.95 39.15
CA PRO A 216 11.31 -5.73 39.35
C PRO A 216 12.66 -5.79 38.66
N THR A 217 13.26 -6.97 38.53
CA THR A 217 14.55 -7.19 37.88
C THR A 217 14.55 -6.93 36.40
N ALA A 218 13.34 -6.98 35.77
CA ALA A 218 13.17 -6.70 34.35
C ALA A 218 13.28 -5.19 34.01
N LYS A 219 13.20 -4.29 35.00
CA LYS A 219 13.18 -2.84 34.79
C LYS A 219 14.35 -2.34 33.95
N LYS A 220 15.55 -2.89 34.15
CA LYS A 220 16.77 -2.51 33.40
C LYS A 220 16.75 -2.93 31.93
N TYR A 221 15.85 -3.83 31.57
CA TYR A 221 15.66 -4.33 30.19
C TYR A 221 14.46 -3.71 29.49
N ILE A 222 13.73 -2.80 30.13
CA ILE A 222 12.59 -2.14 29.52
C ILE A 222 13.05 -0.84 28.87
N LYS A 223 12.76 -0.70 27.58
CA LYS A 223 12.97 0.51 26.79
C LYS A 223 11.68 1.04 26.20
N LYS A 224 11.62 2.34 25.90
CA LYS A 224 10.55 2.90 25.10
C LYS A 224 10.62 2.34 23.67
N LEU A 225 9.49 1.91 23.14
CA LEU A 225 9.36 1.46 21.75
C LEU A 225 8.57 2.50 20.97
N ILE A 226 9.25 3.20 20.08
CA ILE A 226 8.66 4.29 19.28
C ILE A 226 8.50 3.83 17.85
N GLY A 227 7.25 3.65 17.44
CA GLY A 227 6.85 3.48 16.04
C GLY A 227 6.18 4.73 15.50
N SER A 228 5.62 4.67 14.30
CA SER A 228 4.93 5.81 13.68
C SER A 228 3.79 6.36 14.54
N ARG A 229 2.98 5.46 15.14
CA ARG A 229 1.84 5.84 15.97
C ARG A 229 2.28 6.57 17.25
N GLU A 230 3.27 6.02 17.93
CA GLU A 230 3.81 6.58 19.16
C GLU A 230 4.46 7.95 18.89
N PHE A 231 5.25 8.05 17.82
CA PHE A 231 5.91 9.31 17.45
C PHE A 231 4.92 10.40 17.06
N ILE A 232 3.91 10.06 16.24
CA ILE A 232 2.94 11.04 15.72
C ILE A 232 1.99 11.54 16.80
N ASN A 233 1.60 10.66 17.74
CA ASN A 233 0.58 10.95 18.74
C ASN A 233 1.13 11.10 20.16
N SER A 234 2.45 11.11 20.32
CA SER A 234 3.14 11.22 21.62
C SER A 234 2.66 10.17 22.64
N LEU A 235 2.50 8.92 22.18
CA LEU A 235 2.03 7.82 23.01
C LEU A 235 3.21 7.04 23.60
N ASP A 236 3.03 6.54 24.81
CA ASP A 236 3.99 5.64 25.43
C ASP A 236 3.69 4.18 25.08
N ARG A 237 4.74 3.46 24.73
CA ARG A 237 4.78 2.01 24.60
C ARG A 237 6.17 1.52 24.93
N TYR A 238 6.29 0.36 25.51
CA TYR A 238 7.54 -0.18 25.98
C TYR A 238 7.80 -1.56 25.39
N CYS A 239 9.05 -1.99 25.48
CA CYS A 239 9.45 -3.34 25.09
C CYS A 239 10.51 -3.90 26.03
N LEU A 240 10.57 -5.23 26.07
CA LEU A 240 11.70 -5.95 26.66
C LEU A 240 12.86 -5.96 25.65
N TRP A 241 13.89 -5.18 25.94
CA TRP A 241 15.11 -5.10 25.14
C TRP A 241 16.19 -5.98 25.78
N LEU A 242 16.15 -7.27 25.43
CA LEU A 242 16.96 -8.31 26.07
C LEU A 242 18.29 -8.58 25.36
N VAL A 243 18.75 -7.65 24.52
CA VAL A 243 20.06 -7.77 23.85
C VAL A 243 21.17 -7.83 24.88
N GLY A 244 21.98 -8.90 24.85
CA GLY A 244 23.06 -9.10 25.77
C GLY A 244 22.68 -9.64 27.17
N VAL A 245 21.39 -10.02 27.37
CA VAL A 245 20.97 -10.68 28.62
C VAL A 245 21.67 -12.04 28.77
N SER A 246 22.25 -12.30 29.94
CA SER A 246 22.83 -13.62 30.19
C SER A 246 21.75 -14.68 30.45
N PRO A 247 22.01 -15.96 30.11
CA PRO A 247 21.07 -17.04 30.43
C PRO A 247 20.73 -17.16 31.92
N LYS A 248 21.65 -16.79 32.79
CA LYS A 248 21.44 -16.79 34.26
C LYS A 248 20.44 -15.69 34.65
N GLU A 249 20.62 -14.49 34.12
CA GLU A 249 19.71 -13.36 34.37
C GLU A 249 18.32 -13.62 33.80
N LEU A 250 18.25 -14.16 32.58
CA LEU A 250 16.96 -14.49 31.96
C LEU A 250 16.17 -15.52 32.82
N ARG A 251 16.85 -16.53 33.37
CA ARG A 251 16.22 -17.52 34.26
C ARG A 251 15.79 -16.91 35.61
N SER A 252 16.41 -15.82 36.05
CA SER A 252 16.01 -15.13 37.29
C SER A 252 14.77 -14.25 37.12
N MET A 253 14.25 -14.11 35.90
CA MET A 253 13.06 -13.33 35.52
C MET A 253 11.97 -14.23 34.94
N PRO A 254 11.22 -14.97 35.75
CA PRO A 254 10.31 -16.03 35.29
C PRO A 254 9.24 -15.48 34.33
N LYS A 255 8.66 -14.31 34.55
CA LYS A 255 7.67 -13.71 33.66
C LYS A 255 8.24 -13.24 32.33
N VAL A 256 9.50 -12.78 32.34
CA VAL A 256 10.21 -12.47 31.10
C VAL A 256 10.53 -13.75 30.33
N LEU A 257 10.97 -14.81 31.03
CA LEU A 257 11.27 -16.11 30.42
C LEU A 257 10.04 -16.74 29.79
N GLU A 258 8.88 -16.65 30.45
CA GLU A 258 7.59 -17.11 29.90
C GLU A 258 7.29 -16.41 28.57
N ARG A 259 7.38 -15.08 28.52
CA ARG A 259 7.19 -14.29 27.29
C ARG A 259 8.17 -14.66 26.19
N VAL A 260 9.45 -14.91 26.52
CA VAL A 260 10.47 -15.37 25.57
C VAL A 260 10.13 -16.76 25.00
N ASN A 261 9.60 -17.67 25.82
CA ASN A 261 9.14 -18.97 25.34
C ASN A 261 7.95 -18.87 24.38
N LEU A 262 6.99 -18.01 24.67
CA LEU A 262 5.88 -17.72 23.74
C LEU A 262 6.37 -17.16 22.38
N VAL A 263 7.39 -16.29 22.41
CA VAL A 263 8.05 -15.83 21.17
C VAL A 263 8.67 -16.99 20.40
N LYS A 264 9.36 -17.89 21.10
CA LYS A 264 10.00 -19.07 20.51
C LYS A 264 8.97 -19.95 19.79
N GLU A 265 7.87 -20.26 20.48
CA GLU A 265 6.78 -21.07 19.91
C GLU A 265 6.14 -20.39 18.69
N MET A 266 5.82 -19.11 18.79
CA MET A 266 5.27 -18.35 17.66
C MET A 266 6.20 -18.36 16.45
N ARG A 267 7.51 -18.19 16.67
CA ARG A 267 8.49 -18.22 15.58
C ARG A 267 8.64 -19.59 14.96
N LEU A 268 8.65 -20.65 15.75
CA LEU A 268 8.73 -22.04 15.25
C LEU A 268 7.51 -22.41 14.40
N ASN A 269 6.33 -21.95 14.78
CA ASN A 269 5.08 -22.21 14.07
C ASN A 269 4.86 -21.33 12.83
N SER A 270 5.80 -20.45 12.51
CA SER A 270 5.66 -19.55 11.33
C SER A 270 5.83 -20.33 10.01
N SER A 271 5.01 -20.01 9.01
CA SER A 271 5.17 -20.51 7.64
C SER A 271 6.46 -20.00 6.98
N ALA A 272 6.99 -18.83 7.42
CA ALA A 272 8.17 -18.22 6.85
C ALA A 272 9.46 -18.81 7.44
N LEU A 273 10.30 -19.42 6.61
CA LEU A 273 11.59 -20.01 7.03
C LEU A 273 12.49 -19.01 7.77
N GLY A 274 12.54 -17.74 7.29
CA GLY A 274 13.32 -16.68 7.94
C GLY A 274 12.87 -16.39 9.35
N THR A 275 11.56 -16.47 9.64
CA THR A 275 11.01 -16.29 10.99
C THR A 275 11.33 -17.48 11.88
N ARG A 276 11.22 -18.72 11.35
CA ARG A 276 11.59 -19.92 12.11
C ARG A 276 13.04 -19.91 12.60
N LYS A 277 13.98 -19.45 11.77
CA LYS A 277 15.40 -19.30 12.16
C LYS A 277 15.60 -18.32 13.33
N LEU A 278 14.71 -17.33 13.51
CA LEU A 278 14.79 -16.39 14.63
C LEU A 278 14.39 -17.03 15.98
N ALA A 279 13.84 -18.24 16.00
CA ALA A 279 13.50 -18.95 17.23
C ALA A 279 14.73 -19.28 18.11
N GLU A 280 15.92 -19.36 17.52
CA GLU A 280 17.19 -19.58 18.24
C GLU A 280 17.58 -18.39 19.16
N ARG A 281 17.09 -17.18 18.81
CA ARG A 281 17.29 -15.96 19.58
C ARG A 281 15.95 -15.30 19.93
N SER A 282 15.06 -16.07 20.53
CA SER A 282 13.69 -15.65 20.85
C SER A 282 13.59 -14.47 21.85
N HIS A 283 14.65 -14.21 22.61
CA HIS A 283 14.77 -13.08 23.52
C HIS A 283 15.10 -11.76 22.81
N GLU A 284 15.46 -11.79 21.53
CA GLU A 284 15.81 -10.59 20.77
C GLU A 284 14.76 -10.25 19.70
N PHE A 285 14.71 -8.98 19.31
CA PHE A 285 13.99 -8.53 18.12
C PHE A 285 14.66 -9.09 16.86
N ARG A 286 13.93 -9.04 15.77
CA ARG A 286 14.49 -9.41 14.47
C ARG A 286 15.70 -8.55 14.09
N GLU A 287 15.60 -7.23 14.26
CA GLU A 287 16.69 -6.28 14.17
C GLU A 287 16.98 -5.70 15.56
N THR A 288 18.27 -5.50 15.86
CA THR A 288 18.75 -5.05 17.18
C THR A 288 19.60 -3.79 17.07
N LYS A 289 19.16 -2.84 16.24
CA LYS A 289 19.85 -1.55 16.09
C LYS A 289 19.58 -0.68 17.30
N ASN A 290 20.63 -0.06 17.81
CA ASN A 290 20.52 0.82 18.97
C ASN A 290 21.50 2.00 18.83
N PRO A 291 21.30 2.90 17.85
CA PRO A 291 22.12 4.10 17.70
C PRO A 291 21.83 5.08 18.83
N ASN A 292 22.81 5.86 19.28
CA ASN A 292 22.62 6.84 20.34
C ASN A 292 21.60 7.91 19.96
N THR A 293 21.71 8.44 18.74
CA THR A 293 20.77 9.41 18.16
C THR A 293 20.37 8.97 16.76
N TYR A 294 19.12 9.13 16.41
CA TYR A 294 18.62 8.77 15.09
C TYR A 294 17.49 9.68 14.62
N LEU A 295 17.36 9.78 13.31
CA LEU A 295 16.25 10.47 12.67
C LEU A 295 15.12 9.46 12.42
N ILE A 296 13.95 9.70 13.03
CA ILE A 296 12.76 8.90 12.79
C ILE A 296 11.93 9.50 11.66
N ILE A 297 11.52 8.66 10.72
CA ILE A 297 10.61 9.02 9.63
C ILE A 297 9.52 7.94 9.59
N PRO A 298 8.26 8.27 9.90
CA PRO A 298 7.15 7.34 9.78
C PRO A 298 7.01 6.81 8.36
N ARG A 299 6.84 5.51 8.24
CA ARG A 299 6.65 4.86 6.92
C ARG A 299 5.32 5.26 6.26
N VAL A 300 4.32 5.55 7.07
CA VAL A 300 2.97 5.93 6.62
C VAL A 300 2.61 7.25 7.29
N SER A 301 2.06 8.16 6.51
CA SER A 301 1.52 9.42 6.97
C SER A 301 0.13 9.63 6.36
N SER A 302 -0.68 10.54 6.90
CA SER A 302 -1.97 10.92 6.35
C SER A 302 -1.79 11.81 5.12
N GLU A 303 -2.61 11.63 4.09
CA GLU A 303 -2.67 12.53 2.93
C GLU A 303 -3.10 13.96 3.29
N SER A 304 -3.81 14.13 4.41
CA SER A 304 -4.21 15.44 4.94
C SER A 304 -3.05 16.23 5.59
N ARG A 305 -1.88 15.62 5.77
CA ARG A 305 -0.72 16.28 6.37
C ARG A 305 0.07 17.04 5.32
N ARG A 306 0.28 18.32 5.56
CA ARG A 306 1.12 19.16 4.69
C ARG A 306 2.59 18.73 4.67
N TYR A 307 3.11 18.17 5.80
CA TYR A 307 4.49 17.74 5.95
C TYR A 307 4.56 16.33 6.52
N ILE A 308 5.56 15.56 6.08
CA ILE A 308 5.87 14.27 6.67
C ILE A 308 6.48 14.53 8.06
N PRO A 309 5.94 13.91 9.14
CA PRO A 309 6.53 14.03 10.47
C PRO A 309 7.94 13.44 10.47
N ILE A 310 8.91 14.23 10.87
CA ILE A 310 10.32 13.82 10.99
C ILE A 310 10.85 14.41 12.28
N GLY A 311 11.64 13.65 13.01
CA GLY A 311 12.24 14.14 14.26
C GLY A 311 13.51 13.38 14.66
N PHE A 312 14.32 14.02 15.47
CA PHE A 312 15.46 13.38 16.13
C PHE A 312 15.02 12.76 17.45
N LEU A 313 15.53 11.58 17.72
CA LEU A 313 15.32 10.87 18.99
C LEU A 313 16.63 10.29 19.46
N ASP A 314 16.77 10.21 20.80
CA ASP A 314 17.85 9.50 21.49
C ASP A 314 17.34 8.11 21.93
N SER A 315 18.26 7.13 22.03
CA SER A 315 17.93 5.74 22.35
C SER A 315 17.84 5.49 23.87
#